data_b98b2f3a30fcb19401a47966e43ab2ce
#
_entry.id   b98b2f3a30fcb19401a47966e43ab2ce
#
_cell.length_a   1.000
_cell.length_b   1.000
_cell.length_c   1.000
_cell.angle_alpha   90.00
_cell.angle_beta   90.00
_cell.angle_gamma   90.00
#
_symmetry.space_group_name_H-M   'P 1'
#
loop_
_entity.id
_entity.type
_entity.pdbx_description
1 polymer ?
#
loop_
_entity_poly.entity_id
_entity_poly.type
_entity_poly.pdbx_seq_one_letter_code
_entity_poly.pdbx_strand_id
1 'polypeptide(L)'
;MAGMVRTGVSANLMSLGALDFGLIVDGAVIIVENCIRRLAESQQQNGKQLDIRERLHLVFQATTEVIRPSLFGVAIITVVYIPIFTLTGVEGKMFHPMAATVVMALLSAMVLSLTFVPAAVAVFMGGKISEKESRIIIASKSLYRPILESALRWRGVVISGASLLVLACVWLLTTLGSEFIPQLDEGDIALHALRIPGTGLEQSIEMQEILEQ
;
A
#
# COMPACT_ATOMS: atom_id res chain seq x y z
N MET A 1 2.67 -9.24 -11.71
CA MET A 1 2.55 -9.26 -13.18
C MET A 1 2.09 -10.62 -13.70
N ALA A 2 2.84 -11.72 -13.53
CA ALA A 2 2.46 -13.04 -14.07
C ALA A 2 1.06 -13.53 -13.63
N GLY A 3 0.67 -13.30 -12.37
CA GLY A 3 -0.65 -13.62 -11.86
C GLY A 3 -1.78 -12.84 -12.54
N MET A 4 -1.56 -11.55 -12.81
CA MET A 4 -2.56 -10.68 -13.46
C MET A 4 -2.83 -11.09 -14.91
N VAL A 5 -1.78 -11.45 -15.65
CA VAL A 5 -1.93 -11.95 -17.03
C VAL A 5 -2.75 -13.24 -17.04
N ARG A 6 -2.55 -14.11 -16.05
CA ARG A 6 -3.27 -15.38 -15.95
C ARG A 6 -4.73 -15.23 -15.53
N THR A 7 -5.06 -14.18 -14.80
CA THR A 7 -6.43 -13.88 -14.32
C THR A 7 -7.17 -12.88 -15.18
N GLY A 8 -6.56 -12.36 -16.27
CA GLY A 8 -7.19 -11.42 -17.19
C GLY A 8 -7.46 -10.02 -16.62
N VAL A 9 -6.71 -9.61 -15.61
CA VAL A 9 -6.87 -8.30 -14.96
C VAL A 9 -6.34 -7.19 -15.86
N SER A 10 -7.15 -6.16 -16.10
CA SER A 10 -6.79 -5.01 -16.95
C SER A 10 -5.66 -4.18 -16.34
N ALA A 11 -4.71 -3.73 -17.17
CA ALA A 11 -3.58 -2.91 -16.78
C ALA A 11 -3.98 -1.53 -16.21
N ASN A 12 -5.14 -0.98 -16.60
CA ASN A 12 -5.63 0.30 -16.11
C ASN A 12 -5.94 0.28 -14.60
N LEU A 13 -6.24 -0.91 -14.04
CA LEU A 13 -6.48 -1.08 -12.60
C LEU A 13 -5.19 -1.22 -11.79
N MET A 14 -4.03 -1.36 -12.45
CA MET A 14 -2.72 -1.40 -11.79
C MET A 14 -2.33 -0.06 -11.15
N SER A 15 -2.75 1.06 -11.72
CA SER A 15 -2.42 2.39 -11.18
C SER A 15 -3.03 2.64 -9.80
N LEU A 16 -4.20 2.06 -9.52
CA LEU A 16 -4.82 2.10 -8.19
C LEU A 16 -4.05 1.25 -7.17
N GLY A 17 -3.50 0.10 -7.59
CA GLY A 17 -2.66 -0.74 -6.73
C GLY A 17 -1.25 -0.18 -6.49
N ALA A 18 -0.78 0.76 -7.30
CA ALA A 18 0.53 1.40 -7.11
C ALA A 18 0.58 2.29 -5.84
N LEU A 19 -0.56 2.76 -5.33
CA LEU A 19 -0.66 3.52 -4.08
C LEU A 19 -0.25 2.67 -2.86
N ASP A 20 -0.38 1.35 -2.92
CA ASP A 20 -0.06 0.44 -1.82
C ASP A 20 1.42 -0.01 -1.82
N PHE A 21 2.24 0.53 -2.74
CA PHE A 21 3.67 0.17 -2.85
C PHE A 21 4.44 0.39 -1.53
N GLY A 22 4.11 1.45 -0.80
CA GLY A 22 4.69 1.72 0.53
C GLY A 22 4.47 0.57 1.51
N LEU A 23 3.24 0.06 1.59
CA LEU A 23 2.87 -1.04 2.50
C LEU A 23 3.56 -2.37 2.14
N ILE A 24 3.82 -2.60 0.85
CA ILE A 24 4.50 -3.81 0.36
C ILE A 24 5.97 -3.82 0.77
N VAL A 25 6.62 -2.65 0.77
CA VAL A 25 8.06 -2.52 1.05
C VAL A 25 8.35 -2.56 2.56
N ASP A 26 7.44 -2.10 3.41
CA ASP A 26 7.63 -1.96 4.85
C ASP A 26 8.12 -3.25 5.52
N GLY A 27 7.56 -4.40 5.17
CA GLY A 27 7.99 -5.68 5.71
C GLY A 27 9.47 -6.00 5.46
N ALA A 28 9.95 -5.68 4.26
CA ALA A 28 11.36 -5.88 3.91
C ALA A 28 12.27 -4.87 4.61
N VAL A 29 11.85 -3.60 4.70
CA VAL A 29 12.62 -2.53 5.35
C VAL A 29 12.83 -2.83 6.83
N ILE A 30 11.79 -3.23 7.56
CA ILE A 30 11.89 -3.58 8.98
C ILE A 30 12.89 -4.73 9.22
N ILE A 31 12.86 -5.76 8.36
CA ILE A 31 13.78 -6.90 8.48
C ILE A 31 15.22 -6.45 8.21
N VAL A 32 15.46 -5.68 7.13
CA VAL A 32 16.79 -5.18 6.77
C VAL A 32 17.33 -4.29 7.88
N GLU A 33 16.55 -3.35 8.40
CA GLU A 33 16.93 -2.44 9.47
C GLU A 33 17.33 -3.21 10.73
N ASN A 34 16.51 -4.16 11.18
CA ASN A 34 16.83 -4.96 12.37
C ASN A 34 18.08 -5.82 12.17
N CYS A 35 18.25 -6.41 10.98
CA CYS A 35 19.45 -7.18 10.66
C CYS A 35 20.71 -6.30 10.68
N ILE A 36 20.67 -5.10 10.07
CA ILE A 36 21.79 -4.16 10.07
C ILE A 36 22.15 -3.76 11.50
N ARG A 37 21.16 -3.42 12.30
CA ARG A 37 21.34 -3.03 13.70
C ARG A 37 22.02 -4.15 14.49
N ARG A 38 21.51 -5.38 14.42
CA ARG A 38 22.07 -6.53 15.14
C ARG A 38 23.48 -6.88 14.69
N LEU A 39 23.75 -6.80 13.38
CA LEU A 39 25.09 -7.01 12.84
C LEU A 39 26.08 -5.93 13.31
N ALA A 40 25.68 -4.68 13.34
CA ALA A 40 26.50 -3.57 13.83
C ALA A 40 26.80 -3.70 15.32
N GLU A 41 25.78 -3.98 16.15
CA GLU A 41 25.94 -4.23 17.59
C GLU A 41 26.95 -5.37 17.85
N SER A 42 26.84 -6.48 17.13
CA SER A 42 27.73 -7.62 17.28
C SER A 42 29.16 -7.31 16.82
N GLN A 43 29.37 -6.54 15.76
CA GLN A 43 30.69 -6.12 15.32
C GLN A 43 31.34 -5.16 16.29
N GLN A 44 30.58 -4.28 16.94
CA GLN A 44 31.08 -3.38 17.97
C GLN A 44 31.53 -4.14 19.22
N GLN A 45 30.75 -5.15 19.64
CA GLN A 45 31.09 -5.96 20.83
C GLN A 45 32.31 -6.84 20.61
N ASN A 46 32.41 -7.48 19.45
CA ASN A 46 33.47 -8.46 19.17
C ASN A 46 34.75 -7.84 18.58
N GLY A 47 34.69 -6.59 18.11
CA GLY A 47 35.81 -5.89 17.46
C GLY A 47 36.32 -6.51 16.17
N LYS A 48 35.65 -7.53 15.65
CA LYS A 48 36.01 -8.29 14.45
C LYS A 48 34.88 -8.37 13.45
N GLN A 49 35.24 -8.58 12.20
CA GLN A 49 34.26 -8.93 11.17
C GLN A 49 33.73 -10.37 11.43
N LEU A 50 32.42 -10.51 11.36
CA LEU A 50 31.73 -11.78 11.57
C LEU A 50 31.99 -12.74 10.40
N ASP A 51 32.25 -13.99 10.69
CA ASP A 51 32.30 -15.06 9.69
C ASP A 51 30.90 -15.25 9.07
N ILE A 52 30.87 -15.85 7.89
CA ILE A 52 29.61 -16.05 7.14
C ILE A 52 28.59 -16.87 7.94
N ARG A 53 29.06 -17.85 8.72
CA ARG A 53 28.20 -18.70 9.57
C ARG A 53 27.60 -17.92 10.74
N GLU A 54 28.42 -17.12 11.42
CA GLU A 54 27.98 -16.26 12.52
C GLU A 54 26.98 -15.23 12.02
N ARG A 55 27.24 -14.66 10.85
CA ARG A 55 26.37 -13.68 10.20
C ARG A 55 25.01 -14.27 9.82
N LEU A 56 24.99 -15.48 9.23
CA LEU A 56 23.75 -16.19 8.91
C LEU A 56 22.92 -16.45 10.18
N HIS A 57 23.56 -16.87 11.26
CA HIS A 57 22.89 -17.14 12.52
C HIS A 57 22.29 -15.86 13.13
N LEU A 58 23.06 -14.77 13.13
CA LEU A 58 22.62 -13.46 13.62
C LEU A 58 21.45 -12.90 12.79
N VAL A 59 21.54 -12.96 11.47
CA VAL A 59 20.46 -12.54 10.56
C VAL A 59 19.21 -13.37 10.77
N PHE A 60 19.34 -14.67 10.99
CA PHE A 60 18.20 -15.54 11.30
C PHE A 60 17.52 -15.13 12.61
N GLN A 61 18.30 -14.86 13.67
CA GLN A 61 17.75 -14.38 14.94
C GLN A 61 17.07 -13.01 14.79
N ALA A 62 17.75 -12.06 14.15
CA ALA A 62 17.22 -10.72 13.92
C ALA A 62 15.91 -10.74 13.11
N THR A 63 15.83 -11.61 12.09
CA THR A 63 14.62 -11.80 11.29
C THR A 63 13.49 -12.39 12.13
N THR A 64 13.79 -13.39 12.97
CA THR A 64 12.78 -14.05 13.82
C THR A 64 12.16 -13.09 14.85
N GLU A 65 12.91 -12.11 15.34
CA GLU A 65 12.41 -11.08 16.26
C GLU A 65 11.29 -10.23 15.65
N VAL A 66 11.43 -9.87 14.37
CA VAL A 66 10.50 -8.94 13.69
C VAL A 66 9.44 -9.63 12.83
N ILE A 67 9.55 -10.92 12.63
CA ILE A 67 8.61 -11.71 11.81
C ILE A 67 7.18 -11.62 12.35
N ARG A 68 6.99 -11.82 13.65
CA ARG A 68 5.65 -11.84 14.24
C ARG A 68 4.90 -10.52 14.05
N PRO A 69 5.43 -9.35 14.48
CA PRO A 69 4.75 -8.08 14.27
C PRO A 69 4.54 -7.76 12.79
N SER A 70 5.48 -8.10 11.91
CA SER A 70 5.36 -7.88 10.48
C SER A 70 4.25 -8.73 9.86
N LEU A 71 4.15 -10.01 10.21
CA LEU A 71 3.06 -10.89 9.76
C LEU A 71 1.68 -10.39 10.20
N PHE A 72 1.57 -9.93 11.46
CA PHE A 72 0.32 -9.33 11.93
C PHE A 72 -0.06 -8.09 11.15
N GLY A 73 0.89 -7.21 10.84
CA GLY A 73 0.65 -6.04 10.01
C GLY A 73 0.09 -6.40 8.64
N VAL A 74 0.75 -7.30 7.92
CA VAL A 74 0.29 -7.78 6.60
C VAL A 74 -1.07 -8.48 6.69
N ALA A 75 -1.29 -9.30 7.73
CA ALA A 75 -2.56 -9.99 7.94
C ALA A 75 -3.71 -9.00 8.16
N ILE A 76 -3.52 -7.97 8.99
CA ILE A 76 -4.54 -6.94 9.24
C ILE A 76 -4.89 -6.23 7.92
N ILE A 77 -3.89 -5.81 7.15
CA ILE A 77 -4.12 -5.15 5.85
C ILE A 77 -4.89 -6.09 4.92
N THR A 78 -4.49 -7.35 4.82
CA THR A 78 -5.18 -8.35 3.99
C THR A 78 -6.65 -8.52 4.39
N VAL A 79 -6.93 -8.58 5.69
CA VAL A 79 -8.30 -8.70 6.23
C VAL A 79 -9.16 -7.48 5.86
N VAL A 80 -8.59 -6.27 5.86
CA VAL A 80 -9.30 -5.04 5.46
C VAL A 80 -9.73 -5.09 3.98
N TYR A 81 -9.01 -5.82 3.12
CA TYR A 81 -9.41 -5.99 1.71
C TYR A 81 -10.51 -7.04 1.50
N ILE A 82 -10.79 -7.92 2.47
CA ILE A 82 -11.84 -8.96 2.34
C ILE A 82 -13.23 -8.38 2.05
N PRO A 83 -13.71 -7.32 2.76
CA PRO A 83 -15.02 -6.73 2.48
C PRO A 83 -15.17 -6.21 1.05
N ILE A 84 -14.08 -5.82 0.38
CA ILE A 84 -14.12 -5.35 -1.00
C ILE A 84 -14.61 -6.45 -1.96
N PHE A 85 -14.32 -7.71 -1.64
CA PHE A 85 -14.80 -8.84 -2.44
C PHE A 85 -16.31 -9.12 -2.29
N THR A 86 -16.99 -8.47 -1.35
CA THR A 86 -18.46 -8.57 -1.21
C THR A 86 -19.20 -7.51 -2.00
N LEU A 87 -18.50 -6.51 -2.58
CA LEU A 87 -19.09 -5.49 -3.43
C LEU A 87 -19.69 -6.12 -4.69
N THR A 88 -20.84 -5.62 -5.11
CA THR A 88 -21.55 -6.09 -6.30
C THR A 88 -21.74 -4.95 -7.30
N GLY A 89 -22.23 -5.27 -8.52
CA GLY A 89 -22.49 -4.25 -9.54
C GLY A 89 -21.24 -3.69 -10.20
N VAL A 90 -21.26 -2.42 -10.56
CA VAL A 90 -20.15 -1.72 -11.24
C VAL A 90 -18.93 -1.59 -10.32
N GLU A 91 -19.18 -1.26 -9.06
CA GLU A 91 -18.15 -1.12 -8.03
C GLU A 91 -17.38 -2.43 -7.83
N GLY A 92 -18.10 -3.57 -7.73
CA GLY A 92 -17.45 -4.87 -7.62
C GLY A 92 -16.55 -5.17 -8.82
N LYS A 93 -17.00 -4.88 -10.04
CA LYS A 93 -16.19 -5.10 -11.25
C LYS A 93 -14.89 -4.28 -11.28
N MET A 94 -14.92 -3.09 -10.70
CA MET A 94 -13.73 -2.21 -10.62
C MET A 94 -12.80 -2.60 -9.47
N PHE A 95 -13.33 -2.86 -8.29
CA PHE A 95 -12.51 -3.04 -7.08
C PHE A 95 -12.05 -4.46 -6.83
N HIS A 96 -12.77 -5.51 -7.27
CA HIS A 96 -12.31 -6.89 -7.11
C HIS A 96 -10.93 -7.16 -7.73
N PRO A 97 -10.67 -6.77 -9.01
CA PRO A 97 -9.35 -6.97 -9.60
C PRO A 97 -8.25 -6.19 -8.86
N MET A 98 -8.56 -4.98 -8.38
CA MET A 98 -7.65 -4.17 -7.60
C MET A 98 -7.30 -4.86 -6.27
N ALA A 99 -8.32 -5.23 -5.49
CA ALA A 99 -8.12 -5.92 -4.21
C ALA A 99 -7.36 -7.24 -4.37
N ALA A 100 -7.69 -8.03 -5.38
CA ALA A 100 -6.97 -9.27 -5.68
C ALA A 100 -5.50 -9.03 -6.01
N THR A 101 -5.19 -7.97 -6.76
CA THR A 101 -3.81 -7.59 -7.09
C THR A 101 -3.03 -7.20 -5.85
N VAL A 102 -3.61 -6.37 -4.97
CA VAL A 102 -2.97 -5.93 -3.73
C VAL A 102 -2.73 -7.11 -2.80
N VAL A 103 -3.72 -7.97 -2.58
CA VAL A 103 -3.58 -9.16 -1.73
C VAL A 103 -2.49 -10.10 -2.28
N MET A 104 -2.47 -10.37 -3.58
CA MET A 104 -1.42 -11.20 -4.20
C MET A 104 -0.04 -10.54 -4.06
N ALA A 105 0.06 -9.23 -4.22
CA ALA A 105 1.32 -8.50 -4.06
C ALA A 105 1.82 -8.54 -2.61
N LEU A 106 0.94 -8.33 -1.62
CA LEU A 106 1.26 -8.41 -0.19
C LEU A 106 1.74 -9.81 0.20
N LEU A 107 1.04 -10.86 -0.23
CA LEU A 107 1.44 -12.24 0.05
C LEU A 107 2.79 -12.58 -0.60
N SER A 108 3.01 -12.15 -1.84
CA SER A 108 4.29 -12.35 -2.53
C SER A 108 5.43 -11.60 -1.86
N ALA A 109 5.19 -10.33 -1.48
CA ALA A 109 6.17 -9.51 -0.75
C ALA A 109 6.50 -10.12 0.61
N MET A 110 5.51 -10.67 1.31
CA MET A 110 5.72 -11.37 2.58
C MET A 110 6.63 -12.59 2.40
N VAL A 111 6.37 -13.43 1.42
CA VAL A 111 7.23 -14.60 1.13
C VAL A 111 8.65 -14.16 0.79
N LEU A 112 8.82 -13.14 -0.05
CA LEU A 112 10.15 -12.62 -0.41
C LEU A 112 10.86 -11.97 0.77
N SER A 113 10.16 -11.23 1.62
CA SER A 113 10.75 -10.59 2.80
C SER A 113 11.23 -11.62 3.84
N LEU A 114 10.55 -12.78 3.92
CA LEU A 114 10.94 -13.85 4.85
C LEU A 114 12.05 -14.77 4.31
N THR A 115 12.22 -14.86 3.00
CA THR A 115 13.16 -15.79 2.37
C THR A 115 14.34 -15.07 1.73
N PHE A 116 14.05 -14.24 0.75
CA PHE A 116 15.08 -13.57 -0.05
C PHE A 116 15.80 -12.48 0.71
N VAL A 117 15.06 -11.63 1.45
CA VAL A 117 15.65 -10.47 2.13
C VAL A 117 16.69 -10.86 3.17
N PRO A 118 16.44 -11.78 4.13
CA PRO A 118 17.47 -12.18 5.10
C PRO A 118 18.65 -12.88 4.42
N ALA A 119 18.41 -13.68 3.40
CA ALA A 119 19.49 -14.33 2.65
C ALA A 119 20.39 -13.29 1.95
N ALA A 120 19.79 -12.30 1.31
CA ALA A 120 20.49 -11.20 0.66
C ALA A 120 21.32 -10.39 1.67
N VAL A 121 20.74 -10.02 2.81
CA VAL A 121 21.47 -9.31 3.89
C VAL A 121 22.67 -10.13 4.36
N ALA A 122 22.50 -11.42 4.62
CA ALA A 122 23.58 -12.28 5.09
C ALA A 122 24.73 -12.41 4.08
N VAL A 123 24.43 -12.43 2.77
CA VAL A 123 25.43 -12.56 1.72
C VAL A 123 26.10 -11.22 1.41
N PHE A 124 25.31 -10.17 1.19
CA PHE A 124 25.83 -8.88 0.69
C PHE A 124 26.43 -8.00 1.78
N MET A 125 26.01 -8.14 3.05
CA MET A 125 26.52 -7.33 4.17
C MET A 125 27.73 -7.96 4.87
N GLY A 126 28.77 -8.32 4.10
CA GLY A 126 30.02 -8.91 4.61
C GLY A 126 31.06 -7.92 5.11
N GLY A 127 30.84 -6.63 4.97
CA GLY A 127 31.79 -5.57 5.28
C GLY A 127 31.71 -5.04 6.72
N LYS A 128 32.53 -4.03 6.98
CA LYS A 128 32.48 -3.26 8.23
C LYS A 128 31.20 -2.40 8.22
N ILE A 129 30.24 -2.75 9.06
CA ILE A 129 29.00 -2.00 9.20
C ILE A 129 29.26 -0.85 10.15
N SER A 130 29.23 0.37 9.63
CA SER A 130 29.40 1.58 10.44
C SER A 130 28.02 2.18 10.69
N GLU A 131 27.61 2.26 11.94
CA GLU A 131 26.42 3.00 12.39
C GLU A 131 26.65 4.53 12.38
N LYS A 132 27.46 5.06 11.47
CA LYS A 132 27.55 6.51 11.36
C LYS A 132 26.19 7.03 10.88
N GLU A 133 25.42 7.55 11.84
CA GLU A 133 24.18 8.24 11.51
C GLU A 133 24.47 9.36 10.48
N SER A 134 23.72 9.35 9.41
CA SER A 134 23.80 10.44 8.41
C SER A 134 23.52 11.77 9.10
N ARG A 135 24.23 12.84 8.70
CA ARG A 135 23.99 14.19 9.19
C ARG A 135 22.52 14.61 9.07
N ILE A 136 21.84 14.11 8.03
CA ILE A 136 20.42 14.36 7.80
C ILE A 136 19.58 13.72 8.92
N ILE A 137 19.90 12.48 9.33
CA ILE A 137 19.19 11.77 10.41
C ILE A 137 19.42 12.48 11.74
N ILE A 138 20.65 12.92 12.03
CA ILE A 138 20.96 13.68 13.25
C ILE A 138 20.19 15.00 13.29
N ALA A 139 20.15 15.75 12.17
CA ALA A 139 19.40 16.99 12.06
C ALA A 139 17.90 16.75 12.22
N SER A 140 17.35 15.71 11.58
CA SER A 140 15.94 15.34 11.73
C SER A 140 15.59 14.95 13.16
N LYS A 141 16.44 14.17 13.83
CA LYS A 141 16.25 13.81 15.25
C LYS A 141 16.29 15.04 16.16
N SER A 142 17.20 15.99 15.91
CA SER A 142 17.31 17.22 16.72
C SER A 142 16.08 18.12 16.57
N LEU A 143 15.46 18.15 15.38
CA LEU A 143 14.24 18.90 15.11
C LEU A 143 13.00 18.18 15.69
N TYR A 144 12.95 16.86 15.59
CA TYR A 144 11.83 16.04 16.05
C TYR A 144 11.73 15.94 17.57
N ARG A 145 12.88 15.83 18.24
CA ARG A 145 12.94 15.64 19.70
C ARG A 145 12.16 16.67 20.50
N PRO A 146 12.31 18.00 20.30
CA PRO A 146 11.55 18.99 21.07
C PRO A 146 10.05 18.94 20.79
N ILE A 147 9.65 18.58 19.56
CA ILE A 147 8.24 18.38 19.17
C ILE A 147 7.66 17.20 19.94
N LEU A 148 8.38 16.08 19.97
CA LEU A 148 7.98 14.88 20.70
C LEU A 148 7.89 15.13 22.21
N GLU A 149 8.89 15.77 22.81
CA GLU A 149 8.89 16.12 24.24
C GLU A 149 7.71 17.04 24.59
N SER A 150 7.41 18.05 23.75
CA SER A 150 6.23 18.90 23.91
C SER A 150 4.91 18.11 23.78
N ALA A 151 4.80 17.25 22.79
CA ALA A 151 3.61 16.43 22.59
C ALA A 151 3.36 15.49 23.78
N LEU A 152 4.41 14.86 24.33
CA LEU A 152 4.32 14.01 25.51
C LEU A 152 3.97 14.81 26.78
N ARG A 153 4.52 16.02 26.92
CA ARG A 153 4.22 16.93 28.03
C ARG A 153 2.76 17.38 28.01
N TRP A 154 2.25 17.69 26.82
CA TRP A 154 0.88 18.19 26.61
C TRP A 154 -0.04 17.09 26.03
N ARG A 155 0.20 15.83 26.43
CA ARG A 155 -0.53 14.67 25.92
C ARG A 155 -2.06 14.81 25.92
N GLY A 156 -2.62 15.46 26.95
CA GLY A 156 -4.06 15.72 27.05
C GLY A 156 -4.55 16.62 25.92
N VAL A 157 -3.81 17.70 25.60
CA VAL A 157 -4.14 18.63 24.51
C VAL A 157 -4.03 17.92 23.15
N VAL A 158 -2.98 17.11 22.96
CA VAL A 158 -2.79 16.36 21.72
C VAL A 158 -3.92 15.35 21.51
N ILE A 159 -4.28 14.57 22.56
CA ILE A 159 -5.36 13.59 22.48
C ILE A 159 -6.71 14.28 22.24
N SER A 160 -7.01 15.36 22.97
CA SER A 160 -8.26 16.08 22.80
C SER A 160 -8.38 16.74 21.42
N GLY A 161 -7.25 17.31 20.91
CA GLY A 161 -7.20 17.86 19.56
C GLY A 161 -7.41 16.79 18.48
N ALA A 162 -6.75 15.64 18.60
CA ALA A 162 -6.95 14.51 17.69
C ALA A 162 -8.38 13.98 17.74
N SER A 163 -8.97 13.84 18.94
CA SER A 163 -10.35 13.38 19.10
C SER A 163 -11.35 14.37 18.48
N LEU A 164 -11.13 15.66 18.66
CA LEU A 164 -11.96 16.70 18.07
C LEU A 164 -11.87 16.69 16.55
N LEU A 165 -10.67 16.49 16.01
CA LEU A 165 -10.46 16.37 14.57
C LEU A 165 -11.19 15.14 14.01
N VAL A 166 -11.10 13.99 14.67
CA VAL A 166 -11.84 12.77 14.26
C VAL A 166 -13.35 13.01 14.29
N LEU A 167 -13.87 13.63 15.35
CA LEU A 167 -15.30 13.97 15.45
C LEU A 167 -15.72 14.94 14.34
N ALA A 168 -14.90 15.93 14.02
CA ALA A 168 -15.15 16.86 12.92
C ALA A 168 -15.16 16.13 11.57
N CYS A 169 -14.23 15.18 11.32
CA CYS A 169 -14.22 14.35 10.12
C CYS A 169 -15.47 13.47 10.02
N VAL A 170 -15.88 12.83 11.11
CA VAL A 170 -17.10 12.02 11.16
C VAL A 170 -18.33 12.89 10.86
N TRP A 171 -18.40 14.09 11.46
CA TRP A 171 -19.48 15.03 11.18
C TRP A 171 -19.48 15.47 9.71
N LEU A 172 -18.30 15.76 9.15
CA LEU A 172 -18.16 16.11 7.74
C LEU A 172 -18.61 14.97 6.81
N LEU A 173 -18.30 13.72 7.14
CA LEU A 173 -18.75 12.54 6.39
C LEU A 173 -20.28 12.46 6.33
N THR A 174 -20.99 12.87 7.37
CA THR A 174 -22.47 12.91 7.35
C THR A 174 -23.06 13.98 6.45
N THR A 175 -22.25 15.01 6.11
CA THR A 175 -22.68 16.12 5.22
C THR A 175 -22.23 15.91 3.77
N LEU A 176 -21.26 15.02 3.51
CA LEU A 176 -20.89 14.64 2.15
C LEU A 176 -21.92 13.69 1.58
N GLY A 177 -22.40 13.98 0.37
CA GLY A 177 -23.29 13.09 -0.39
C GLY A 177 -22.53 11.78 -0.77
N SER A 178 -23.28 10.70 -0.94
CA SER A 178 -22.79 9.37 -1.32
C SER A 178 -22.59 9.20 -2.83
N GLU A 179 -22.34 10.27 -3.57
CA GLU A 179 -22.08 10.14 -5.01
C GLU A 179 -20.67 9.60 -5.24
N PHE A 180 -20.60 8.28 -5.41
CA PHE A 180 -19.34 7.56 -5.63
C PHE A 180 -18.79 7.74 -7.05
N ILE A 181 -19.66 7.95 -8.03
CA ILE A 181 -19.29 8.25 -9.42
C ILE A 181 -19.78 9.67 -9.68
N PRO A 182 -18.87 10.68 -9.79
CA PRO A 182 -19.27 11.97 -10.28
C PRO A 182 -19.95 11.77 -11.65
N GLN A 183 -21.12 12.35 -11.84
CA GLN A 183 -21.71 12.42 -13.15
C GLN A 183 -20.72 13.21 -14.01
N LEU A 184 -19.97 12.48 -14.84
CA LEU A 184 -19.15 13.09 -15.87
C LEU A 184 -20.10 13.70 -16.88
N ASP A 185 -20.47 14.94 -16.62
CA ASP A 185 -21.15 15.76 -17.60
C ASP A 185 -20.08 16.24 -18.58
N GLU A 186 -19.81 15.41 -19.58
CA GLU A 186 -18.83 15.69 -20.64
C GLU A 186 -19.39 16.71 -21.64
N GLY A 187 -20.61 17.23 -21.39
CA GLY A 187 -21.28 18.13 -22.31
C GLY A 187 -21.76 17.46 -23.57
N ASP A 188 -21.63 16.14 -23.68
CA ASP A 188 -22.10 15.35 -24.81
C ASP A 188 -23.55 14.93 -24.59
N ILE A 189 -24.41 15.33 -25.47
CA ILE A 189 -25.83 14.89 -25.52
C ILE A 189 -25.88 13.58 -26.27
N ALA A 190 -25.94 12.44 -25.56
CA ALA A 190 -26.18 11.14 -26.17
C ALA A 190 -27.68 10.95 -26.42
N LEU A 191 -28.11 11.15 -27.66
CA LEU A 191 -29.48 10.87 -28.09
C LEU A 191 -29.62 9.39 -28.51
N HIS A 192 -30.32 8.60 -27.71
CA HIS A 192 -30.73 7.25 -28.08
C HIS A 192 -32.03 7.27 -28.90
N ALA A 193 -31.91 7.16 -30.21
CA ALA A 193 -33.06 6.97 -31.06
C ALA A 193 -33.54 5.52 -31.01
N LEU A 194 -34.53 5.25 -30.15
CA LEU A 194 -35.22 3.94 -30.10
C LEU A 194 -36.16 3.81 -31.30
N ARG A 195 -35.83 2.90 -32.22
CA ARG A 195 -36.66 2.61 -33.40
C ARG A 195 -37.65 1.51 -33.09
N ILE A 196 -38.83 1.61 -33.72
CA ILE A 196 -39.85 0.58 -33.58
C ILE A 196 -39.37 -0.69 -34.30
N PRO A 197 -39.48 -1.89 -33.71
CA PRO A 197 -39.13 -3.15 -34.37
C PRO A 197 -39.92 -3.30 -35.66
N GLY A 198 -39.21 -3.43 -36.81
CA GLY A 198 -39.82 -3.53 -38.14
C GLY A 198 -39.65 -2.31 -39.05
N THR A 199 -38.97 -1.25 -38.59
CA THR A 199 -38.62 -0.09 -39.40
C THR A 199 -37.65 -0.49 -40.53
N GLY A 200 -37.95 -0.18 -41.78
CA GLY A 200 -37.08 -0.46 -42.92
C GLY A 200 -35.77 0.34 -42.87
N LEU A 201 -34.74 -0.16 -43.57
CA LEU A 201 -33.41 0.46 -43.56
C LEU A 201 -33.46 1.92 -44.10
N GLU A 202 -34.18 2.19 -45.17
CA GLU A 202 -34.32 3.52 -45.76
C GLU A 202 -34.96 4.52 -44.78
N GLN A 203 -36.02 4.12 -44.12
CA GLN A 203 -36.71 4.93 -43.13
C GLN A 203 -35.86 5.17 -41.88
N SER A 204 -34.97 4.23 -41.55
CA SER A 204 -34.01 4.37 -40.46
C SER A 204 -32.91 5.38 -40.76
N ILE A 205 -32.47 5.46 -42.03
CA ILE A 205 -31.45 6.44 -42.46
C ILE A 205 -32.07 7.84 -42.49
N GLU A 206 -33.28 8.00 -43.00
CA GLU A 206 -33.97 9.28 -43.06
C GLU A 206 -34.24 9.87 -41.66
N MET A 207 -34.62 9.02 -40.69
CA MET A 207 -34.76 9.42 -39.29
C MET A 207 -33.42 9.81 -38.65
N GLN A 208 -32.31 9.19 -39.04
CA GLN A 208 -31.01 9.53 -38.54
C GLN A 208 -30.52 10.89 -39.04
N GLU A 209 -30.71 11.17 -40.32
CA GLU A 209 -30.35 12.46 -40.92
C GLU A 209 -31.12 13.64 -40.29
N ILE A 210 -32.37 13.43 -39.87
CA ILE A 210 -33.18 14.46 -39.19
C ILE A 210 -32.63 14.72 -37.76
N LEU A 211 -32.04 13.71 -37.10
CA LEU A 211 -31.49 13.85 -35.75
C LEU A 211 -30.10 14.48 -35.75
N GLU A 212 -29.38 14.43 -36.85
CA GLU A 212 -28.03 14.99 -37.00
C GLU A 212 -28.04 16.46 -37.48
N GLN A 213 -29.20 17.02 -37.84
CA GLN A 213 -29.39 18.44 -38.16
C GLN A 213 -29.74 19.26 -36.92
#